data_8efc64f2b7ff31d75ce25388c0259471
#
_entry.id   8efc64f2b7ff31d75ce25388c0259471
#
_cell.length_a   1.000
_cell.length_b   1.000
_cell.length_c   1.000
_cell.angle_alpha   90.00
_cell.angle_beta   90.00
_cell.angle_gamma   90.00
#
_symmetry.space_group_name_H-M   'P 1'
#
loop_
_entity.id
_entity.type
_entity.pdbx_description
1 polymer ?
#
loop_
_entity_poly.entity_id
_entity_poly.type
_entity_poly.pdbx_seq_one_letter_code
_entity_poly.pdbx_strand_id
1 'polypeptide(L)' 'MAKGTVKWFNPTKGYGFIQPTSGGGRDVFVHISAVEKAGLSTLHEGQTVEYQEVSNKGKMAAENLKVV' A
#
# COMPACT_ATOMS: atom_id res chain seq x y z
N MET A 1 7.89 -3.39 -10.26
CA MET A 1 7.00 -3.12 -9.12
C MET A 1 6.33 -1.78 -9.31
N ALA A 2 5.14 -1.65 -8.81
CA ALA A 2 4.42 -0.39 -8.90
C ALA A 2 4.91 0.59 -7.83
N LYS A 3 4.67 1.86 -8.04
CA LYS A 3 5.03 2.90 -7.10
C LYS A 3 3.79 3.76 -6.84
N GLY A 4 3.61 4.17 -5.61
CA GLY A 4 2.48 5.00 -5.25
C GLY A 4 2.71 5.81 -4.01
N THR A 5 1.74 6.64 -3.69
CA THR A 5 1.77 7.49 -2.51
C THR A 5 0.70 7.03 -1.53
N VAL A 6 1.07 6.89 -0.27
CA VAL A 6 0.11 6.49 0.75
C VAL A 6 -0.94 7.58 0.89
N LYS A 7 -2.19 7.22 0.65
CA LYS A 7 -3.30 8.16 0.77
C LYS A 7 -3.68 8.33 2.23
N TRP A 8 -3.81 7.22 2.93
CA TRP A 8 -3.97 7.20 4.38
C TRP A 8 -3.78 5.76 4.86
N PHE A 9 -3.45 5.63 6.12
CA PHE A 9 -3.27 4.31 6.73
C PHE A 9 -3.69 4.40 8.19
N ASN A 10 -4.44 3.39 8.64
CA ASN A 10 -4.90 3.33 10.02
C ASN A 10 -4.41 2.03 10.65
N PRO A 11 -3.32 2.08 11.43
CA PRO A 11 -2.77 0.87 12.04
C PRO A 11 -3.70 0.24 13.07
N THR A 12 -4.58 1.02 13.66
CA THR A 12 -5.55 0.50 14.61
C THR A 12 -6.56 -0.40 13.91
N LYS A 13 -7.04 0.03 12.76
CA LYS A 13 -7.95 -0.79 11.94
C LYS A 13 -7.21 -1.82 11.12
N GLY A 14 -5.92 -1.61 10.87
CA GLY A 14 -5.08 -2.57 10.20
C GLY A 14 -5.09 -2.50 8.69
N TYR A 15 -5.42 -1.36 8.10
CA TYR A 15 -5.39 -1.21 6.64
C TYR A 15 -5.31 0.25 6.22
N GLY A 16 -5.05 0.43 4.93
CA GLY A 16 -5.03 1.76 4.34
C GLY A 16 -5.08 1.64 2.83
N PHE A 17 -4.82 2.75 2.15
CA PHE A 17 -4.85 2.80 0.70
C PHE A 17 -3.67 3.57 0.15
N ILE A 18 -3.19 3.11 -1.01
CA ILE A 18 -2.09 3.72 -1.75
C ILE A 18 -2.65 4.21 -3.07
N GLN A 19 -2.32 5.44 -3.44
CA GLN A 19 -2.70 5.98 -4.73
C GLN A 19 -1.54 5.77 -5.70
N PRO A 20 -1.73 4.96 -6.76
CA PRO A 20 -0.66 4.75 -7.73
C PRO A 20 -0.22 6.05 -8.38
N THR A 21 1.09 6.22 -8.58
CA THR A 21 1.62 7.42 -9.21
C THR A 21 1.54 7.33 -10.72
N SER A 22 1.50 6.14 -11.27
CA SER A 22 1.51 5.97 -12.73
C SER A 22 0.12 5.59 -13.24
N GLY A 23 -0.59 6.57 -13.74
CA GLY A 23 -1.80 6.37 -14.50
C GLY A 23 -2.91 5.62 -13.82
N GLY A 24 -3.00 5.71 -12.58
CA GLY A 24 -3.76 4.78 -11.89
C GLY A 24 -5.24 4.91 -11.95
N GLY A 25 -5.76 5.69 -11.36
CA GLY A 25 -7.16 5.71 -11.19
C GLY A 25 -7.62 5.12 -9.90
N ARG A 26 -7.37 3.88 -9.63
CA ARG A 26 -7.93 3.24 -8.43
C ARG A 26 -6.91 3.12 -7.32
N ASP A 27 -7.39 3.37 -6.08
CA ASP A 27 -6.57 3.17 -4.90
C ASP A 27 -6.29 1.69 -4.71
N VAL A 28 -5.10 1.39 -4.20
CA VAL A 28 -4.68 0.02 -3.93
C VAL A 28 -4.77 -0.22 -2.44
N PHE A 29 -5.47 -1.27 -2.06
CA PHE A 29 -5.64 -1.64 -0.66
C PHE A 29 -4.32 -2.17 -0.08
N VAL A 30 -3.99 -1.77 1.14
CA VAL A 30 -2.83 -2.31 1.83
C VAL A 30 -3.24 -2.73 3.24
N HIS A 31 -2.94 -3.99 3.57
CA HIS A 31 -3.23 -4.54 4.89
C HIS A 31 -1.99 -4.43 5.78
N ILE A 32 -2.21 -4.31 7.08
CA ILE A 32 -1.10 -4.16 8.02
C ILE A 32 -0.12 -5.35 7.97
N SER A 33 -0.60 -6.53 7.62
CA SER A 33 0.29 -7.68 7.50
C SER A 33 1.36 -7.46 6.44
N ALA A 34 1.02 -6.79 5.34
CA ALA A 34 1.99 -6.47 4.30
C ALA A 34 3.00 -5.44 4.81
N VAL A 35 2.54 -4.50 5.62
CA VAL A 35 3.41 -3.49 6.23
C VAL A 35 4.40 -4.16 7.18
N GLU A 36 3.92 -5.08 7.99
CA GLU A 36 4.77 -5.80 8.94
C GLU A 36 5.79 -6.68 8.24
N LYS A 37 5.39 -7.33 7.15
CA LYS A 37 6.32 -8.15 6.36
C LYS A 37 7.45 -7.32 5.78
N ALA A 38 7.20 -6.05 5.54
CA ALA A 38 8.21 -5.13 5.03
C ALA A 38 9.11 -4.57 6.13
N GLY A 39 8.89 -4.97 7.36
CA GLY A 39 9.67 -4.48 8.49
C GLY A 39 9.19 -3.13 9.01
N LEU A 40 7.99 -2.73 8.64
CA LEU A 40 7.43 -1.45 9.04
C LEU A 40 6.32 -1.67 10.07
N SER A 41 6.04 -0.65 10.86
CA SER A 41 4.94 -0.72 11.82
C SER A 41 3.71 0.03 11.33
N THR A 42 3.91 1.00 10.47
CA THR A 42 2.81 1.81 9.93
C THR A 42 3.29 2.50 8.67
N LEU A 43 2.35 3.12 7.97
CA LEU A 43 2.66 3.96 6.82
C LEU A 43 2.16 5.37 7.13
N HIS A 44 2.87 6.36 6.60
CA HIS A 44 2.52 7.76 6.81
C HIS A 44 1.84 8.32 5.57
N GLU A 45 0.85 9.17 5.79
CA GLU A 45 0.16 9.84 4.69
C GLU A 45 1.14 10.65 3.86
N GLY A 46 1.04 10.50 2.55
CA GLY A 46 1.95 11.19 1.63
C GLY A 46 3.27 10.49 1.38
N GLN A 47 3.52 9.37 2.06
CA GLN A 47 4.76 8.64 1.90
C GLN A 47 4.78 7.90 0.55
N THR A 48 5.92 7.93 -0.12
CA THR A 48 6.08 7.19 -1.38
C THR A 48 6.56 5.78 -1.09
N VAL A 49 5.90 4.80 -1.68
CA VAL A 49 6.25 3.40 -1.50
C VAL A 49 6.24 2.67 -2.82
N GLU A 50 7.08 1.64 -2.92
CA GLU A 50 7.01 0.68 -4.01
C GLU A 50 6.32 -0.57 -3.49
N TYR A 51 5.58 -1.23 -4.36
CA TYR A 51 4.82 -2.39 -3.95
C TYR A 51 4.54 -3.29 -5.14
N GLN A 52 4.16 -4.52 -4.86
CA GLN A 52 3.71 -5.45 -5.87
C GLN A 52 2.19 -5.49 -5.81
N GLU A 53 1.55 -5.25 -6.95
CA GLU A 53 0.10 -5.33 -7.03
C GLU A 53 -0.34 -6.78 -7.13
N VAL A 54 -1.24 -7.17 -6.25
CA VAL A 54 -1.77 -8.53 -6.22
C VAL A 54 -3.28 -8.45 -6.30
N SER A 55 -3.85 -9.20 -7.24
CA SER A 55 -5.29 -9.27 -7.38
C SER A 55 -5.82 -10.33 -6.41
N ASN A 56 -6.78 -9.96 -5.59
CA ASN A 56 -7.39 -10.87 -4.63
C ASN A 56 -8.90 -10.66 -4.65
N LYS A 57 -9.63 -11.65 -5.14
CA LYS A 57 -11.09 -11.60 -5.22
C LYS A 57 -11.60 -10.34 -5.91
N GLY A 58 -10.96 -9.98 -7.01
CA GLY A 58 -11.37 -8.82 -7.79
C GLY A 58 -10.91 -7.49 -7.23
N LYS A 59 -10.11 -7.50 -6.18
CA LYS A 59 -9.57 -6.27 -5.60
C LYS A 59 -8.06 -6.27 -5.70
N MET A 60 -7.51 -5.08 -5.91
CA MET A 60 -6.05 -4.92 -5.96
C MET A 60 -5.53 -4.64 -4.56
N ALA A 61 -4.50 -5.37 -4.17
CA ALA A 61 -3.85 -5.19 -2.89
C ALA A 61 -2.36 -5.01 -3.10
N ALA A 62 -1.71 -4.30 -2.17
CA ALA A 62 -0.28 -4.08 -2.22
C ALA A 62 0.42 -5.09 -1.32
N GLU A 63 1.49 -5.70 -1.84
CA GLU A 63 2.35 -6.58 -1.06
C GLU A 63 3.80 -6.25 -1.36
N ASN A 64 4.70 -6.82 -0.58
CA ASN A 64 6.14 -6.60 -0.73
C ASN A 64 6.47 -5.11 -0.76
N LEU A 65 5.97 -4.40 0.24
CA LEU A 65 6.14 -2.96 0.32
C LEU A 65 7.60 -2.58 0.55
N LYS A 66 7.98 -1.47 -0.05
CA LYS A 66 9.31 -0.91 0.15
C LYS A 66 9.19 0.60 0.19
N VAL A 67 9.69 1.20 1.26
CA VAL A 67 9.69 2.66 1.38
C VAL A 67 10.83 3.21 0.51
N VAL A 68 10.50 4.19 -0.31
CA VAL A 68 11.46 4.79 -1.23
C VAL A 68 12.00 6.10 -0.67
#